data_4826a950317e89f7e04378f59eae6ce1
#
_entry.id   4826a950317e89f7e04378f59eae6ce1
#
_cell.length_a   1.000
_cell.length_b   1.000
_cell.length_c   1.000
_cell.angle_alpha   90.00
_cell.angle_beta   90.00
_cell.angle_gamma   90.00
#
_symmetry.space_group_name_H-M   'P 1'
#
loop_
_entity.id
_entity.type
_entity.pdbx_description
1 polymer ?
#
loop_
_entity_poly.entity_id
_entity_poly.type
_entity_poly.pdbx_seq_one_letter_code
_entity_poly.pdbx_strand_id
1 'polypeptide(L)'
;MAAQPASGPASRITPDRRARRTAARTGGHIPSEWGPVVAQAADFEPESDGHLLDWMAGQVMGMTAYAEALIDAYETGVNAVGIDPKGLAALHDVADAAAHAAETMAGAKTQFAGHYELPREFAANGGLMTHDGRWITGEGG
;
A
#
# COMPACT_ATOMS: atom_id res chain seq x y z
N MET A 1 16.79 26.78 19.87
CA MET A 1 16.84 26.35 19.71
C MET A 1 16.81 25.39 19.50
N ALA A 2 16.80 25.06 19.31
CA ALA A 2 16.56 24.27 19.28
C ALA A 2 16.81 23.28 19.04
N ALA A 3 17.18 22.86 18.99
CA ALA A 3 17.48 22.03 18.81
C ALA A 3 17.19 20.92 18.84
N GLN A 4 17.13 20.45 18.65
CA GLN A 4 16.88 19.48 18.65
C GLN A 4 17.44 18.53 18.52
N PRO A 5 17.43 18.02 18.57
CA PRO A 5 17.89 17.11 18.77
C PRO A 5 17.98 16.17 18.14
N ALA A 6 18.09 15.92 17.80
CA ALA A 6 18.17 15.10 17.21
C ALA A 6 18.39 14.12 17.24
N SER A 7 18.48 13.90 17.38
CA SER A 7 18.63 13.15 17.49
C SER A 7 18.74 12.07 17.49
N GLY A 8 18.84 11.72 17.71
CA GLY A 8 18.83 10.44 17.86
C GLY A 8 19.02 9.72 16.69
N PRO A 9 19.16 8.53 16.81
CA PRO A 9 19.37 7.64 15.75
C PRO A 9 18.32 7.88 14.78
N ALA A 10 18.71 8.47 13.79
CA ALA A 10 17.83 8.79 12.75
C ALA A 10 17.05 7.61 12.24
N SER A 11 17.50 6.48 12.55
CA SER A 11 16.83 5.30 12.09
C SER A 11 15.43 5.16 12.64
N ARG A 12 15.14 5.90 13.67
CA ARG A 12 13.87 5.75 14.23
C ARG A 12 12.84 6.44 13.42
N ILE A 13 12.09 5.76 12.63
CA ILE A 13 10.97 6.33 11.90
C ILE A 13 9.73 5.98 12.68
N THR A 14 9.20 6.92 13.41
CA THR A 14 8.01 6.69 14.18
C THR A 14 6.79 6.85 13.30
N PRO A 15 5.67 6.22 13.66
CA PRO A 15 4.42 6.40 12.93
C PRO A 15 4.04 7.87 12.80
N ASP A 16 4.25 8.60 13.86
CA ASP A 16 3.92 10.02 13.86
C ASP A 16 4.69 10.77 12.79
N ARG A 17 5.95 10.41 12.61
CA ARG A 17 6.78 11.06 11.61
C ARG A 17 6.31 10.74 10.20
N ARG A 18 5.89 9.50 9.99
CA ARG A 18 5.35 9.10 8.70
C ARG A 18 4.08 9.85 8.40
N ALA A 19 3.20 9.94 9.38
CA ALA A 19 1.95 10.65 9.21
C ALA A 19 2.19 12.11 8.86
N ARG A 20 3.15 12.74 9.53
CA ARG A 20 3.46 14.13 9.23
C ARG A 20 3.97 14.32 7.82
N ARG A 21 4.79 13.40 7.37
CA ARG A 21 5.32 13.51 6.00
C ARG A 21 4.21 13.37 4.98
N THR A 22 3.30 12.46 5.23
CA THR A 22 2.17 12.28 4.35
C THR A 22 1.28 13.53 4.36
N ALA A 23 1.00 14.05 5.52
CA ALA A 23 0.19 15.25 5.65
C ALA A 23 0.85 16.43 4.94
N ALA A 24 2.16 16.56 5.06
CA ALA A 24 2.86 17.65 4.39
C ALA A 24 2.73 17.54 2.88
N ARG A 25 2.76 16.34 2.36
CA ARG A 25 2.65 16.14 0.92
C ARG A 25 1.26 16.45 0.41
N THR A 26 0.25 16.29 1.25
CA THR A 26 -1.13 16.53 0.85
C THR A 26 -1.62 17.91 1.24
N GLY A 27 -0.73 18.78 1.65
CA GLY A 27 -1.13 20.12 2.06
C GLY A 27 -1.52 20.22 3.52
N GLY A 28 -1.17 19.20 4.30
CA GLY A 28 -1.37 19.23 5.74
C GLY A 28 -2.70 18.65 6.21
N HIS A 29 -3.55 18.24 5.27
CA HIS A 29 -4.86 17.71 5.65
C HIS A 29 -5.19 16.47 4.84
N ILE A 30 -5.61 15.41 5.53
CA ILE A 30 -6.06 14.17 4.90
C ILE A 30 -7.55 14.04 5.22
N PRO A 31 -8.40 13.94 4.19
CA PRO A 31 -9.82 13.75 4.42
C PRO A 31 -10.09 12.55 5.32
N SER A 32 -11.12 12.63 6.14
CA SER A 32 -11.40 11.61 7.15
C SER A 32 -11.59 10.22 6.56
N GLU A 33 -12.13 10.14 5.36
CA GLU A 33 -12.35 8.85 4.71
C GLU A 33 -11.04 8.21 4.25
N TRP A 34 -10.00 8.99 4.02
CA TRP A 34 -8.69 8.46 3.63
C TRP A 34 -7.76 8.22 4.81
N GLY A 35 -8.05 8.83 5.95
CA GLY A 35 -7.19 8.72 7.12
C GLY A 35 -6.87 7.28 7.50
N PRO A 36 -7.88 6.41 7.69
CA PRO A 36 -7.61 5.03 8.06
C PRO A 36 -6.79 4.27 7.02
N VAL A 37 -7.04 4.52 5.74
CA VAL A 37 -6.32 3.84 4.67
C VAL A 37 -4.84 4.22 4.70
N VAL A 38 -4.58 5.52 4.83
CA VAL A 38 -3.21 6.02 4.85
C VAL A 38 -2.48 5.52 6.09
N ALA A 39 -3.14 5.59 7.24
CA ALA A 39 -2.53 5.15 8.49
C ALA A 39 -2.20 3.66 8.45
N GLN A 40 -3.12 2.87 7.93
CA GLN A 40 -2.91 1.44 7.85
C GLN A 40 -1.70 1.09 6.98
N ALA A 41 -1.56 1.77 5.85
CA ALA A 41 -0.41 1.54 4.98
C ALA A 41 0.88 2.04 5.61
N ALA A 42 0.83 3.19 6.26
CA ALA A 42 2.02 3.79 6.85
C ALA A 42 2.57 2.99 8.02
N ASP A 43 1.67 2.34 8.75
CA ASP A 43 2.06 1.62 9.96
C ASP A 43 2.16 0.12 9.77
N PHE A 44 1.99 -0.34 8.54
CA PHE A 44 2.03 -1.77 8.27
C PHE A 44 3.43 -2.33 8.52
N GLU A 45 3.50 -3.37 9.33
CA GLU A 45 4.74 -4.08 9.60
C GLU A 45 4.46 -5.57 9.42
N PRO A 46 5.00 -6.16 8.38
CA PRO A 46 4.73 -7.58 8.14
C PRO A 46 5.41 -8.46 9.17
N GLU A 47 4.67 -9.40 9.70
CA GLU A 47 5.19 -10.33 10.69
C GLU A 47 5.78 -11.58 10.03
N SER A 48 5.44 -11.78 8.77
CA SER A 48 5.93 -12.91 8.01
C SER A 48 5.77 -12.60 6.52
N ASP A 49 6.38 -13.42 5.68
CA ASP A 49 6.21 -13.27 4.25
C ASP A 49 4.77 -13.52 3.83
N GLY A 50 4.11 -14.47 4.49
CA GLY A 50 2.69 -14.72 4.22
C GLY A 50 1.83 -13.52 4.57
N HIS A 51 2.12 -12.88 5.69
CA HIS A 51 1.39 -11.70 6.10
C HIS A 51 1.57 -10.56 5.08
N LEU A 52 2.80 -10.39 4.59
CA LEU A 52 3.06 -9.37 3.57
C LEU A 52 2.32 -9.68 2.27
N LEU A 53 2.36 -10.93 1.84
CA LEU A 53 1.68 -11.32 0.60
C LEU A 53 0.16 -11.14 0.71
N ASP A 54 -0.41 -11.45 1.85
CA ASP A 54 -1.84 -11.25 2.07
C ASP A 54 -2.19 -9.77 2.04
N TRP A 55 -1.35 -8.94 2.65
CA TRP A 55 -1.59 -7.51 2.63
C TRP A 55 -1.52 -6.97 1.19
N MET A 56 -0.53 -7.44 0.42
CA MET A 56 -0.40 -7.02 -0.98
C MET A 56 -1.63 -7.44 -1.79
N ALA A 57 -2.13 -8.65 -1.55
CA ALA A 57 -3.34 -9.11 -2.22
C ALA A 57 -4.54 -8.23 -1.88
N GLY A 58 -4.64 -7.81 -0.62
CA GLY A 58 -5.69 -6.89 -0.21
C GLY A 58 -5.58 -5.55 -0.91
N GLN A 59 -4.35 -5.05 -1.11
CA GLN A 59 -4.15 -3.80 -1.82
C GLN A 59 -4.59 -3.93 -3.28
N VAL A 60 -4.30 -5.06 -3.93
CA VAL A 60 -4.75 -5.30 -5.30
C VAL A 60 -6.26 -5.22 -5.37
N MET A 61 -6.94 -5.91 -4.47
CA MET A 61 -8.40 -5.93 -4.46
C MET A 61 -8.98 -4.54 -4.19
N GLY A 62 -8.40 -3.83 -3.24
CA GLY A 62 -8.87 -2.50 -2.90
C GLY A 62 -8.70 -1.50 -4.03
N MET A 63 -7.54 -1.52 -4.69
CA MET A 63 -7.30 -0.60 -5.79
C MET A 63 -8.16 -0.93 -7.00
N THR A 64 -8.41 -2.22 -7.25
CA THR A 64 -9.29 -2.63 -8.32
C THR A 64 -10.72 -2.14 -8.05
N ALA A 65 -11.19 -2.33 -6.84
CA ALA A 65 -12.54 -1.90 -6.47
C ALA A 65 -12.66 -0.37 -6.55
N TYR A 66 -11.60 0.34 -6.15
CA TYR A 66 -11.61 1.79 -6.23
C TYR A 66 -11.66 2.27 -7.67
N ALA A 67 -10.92 1.61 -8.57
CA ALA A 67 -10.95 1.95 -9.98
C ALA A 67 -12.37 1.80 -10.55
N GLU A 68 -13.04 0.72 -10.19
CA GLU A 68 -14.41 0.50 -10.65
C GLU A 68 -15.36 1.54 -10.06
N ALA A 69 -15.17 1.89 -8.80
CA ALA A 69 -16.01 2.89 -8.16
C ALA A 69 -15.86 4.27 -8.80
N LEU A 70 -14.66 4.59 -9.30
CA LEU A 70 -14.45 5.85 -9.99
C LEU A 70 -15.22 5.90 -11.31
N ILE A 71 -15.31 4.78 -12.01
CA ILE A 71 -16.13 4.71 -13.23
C ILE A 71 -17.60 4.89 -12.87
N ASP A 72 -18.05 4.23 -11.80
CA ASP A 72 -19.43 4.40 -11.35
C ASP A 72 -19.72 5.86 -11.00
N ALA A 73 -18.77 6.52 -10.35
CA ALA A 73 -18.93 7.93 -10.02
C ALA A 73 -19.04 8.80 -11.28
N TYR A 74 -18.24 8.48 -12.29
CA TYR A 74 -18.33 9.18 -13.57
C TYR A 74 -19.72 9.01 -14.18
N GLU A 75 -20.19 7.77 -14.26
CA GLU A 75 -21.49 7.48 -14.86
C GLU A 75 -22.62 8.14 -14.10
N THR A 76 -22.56 8.12 -12.79
CA THR A 76 -23.55 8.78 -11.95
C THR A 76 -23.53 10.29 -12.19
N GLY A 77 -22.35 10.86 -12.26
CA GLY A 77 -22.22 12.31 -12.50
C GLY A 77 -22.82 12.73 -13.83
N VAL A 78 -22.54 11.94 -14.86
CA VAL A 78 -23.04 12.28 -16.21
C VAL A 78 -24.53 11.99 -16.32
N ASN A 79 -24.96 10.80 -15.90
CA ASN A 79 -26.33 10.34 -16.19
C ASN A 79 -27.35 10.78 -15.16
N ALA A 80 -26.99 10.78 -13.89
CA ALA A 80 -27.95 11.12 -12.84
C ALA A 80 -27.89 12.59 -12.45
N VAL A 81 -26.70 13.18 -12.43
CA VAL A 81 -26.54 14.58 -12.04
C VAL A 81 -26.59 15.51 -13.23
N GLY A 82 -26.18 15.03 -14.41
CA GLY A 82 -26.23 15.83 -15.62
C GLY A 82 -24.97 16.67 -15.86
N ILE A 83 -23.85 16.24 -15.31
CA ILE A 83 -22.59 16.96 -15.52
C ILE A 83 -22.10 16.63 -16.94
N ASP A 84 -21.55 17.65 -17.59
CA ASP A 84 -20.98 17.48 -18.92
C ASP A 84 -19.90 16.41 -18.88
N PRO A 85 -19.99 15.37 -19.74
CA PRO A 85 -18.97 14.33 -19.76
C PRO A 85 -17.54 14.87 -19.86
N LYS A 86 -17.35 15.98 -20.58
CA LYS A 86 -16.03 16.55 -20.72
C LYS A 86 -15.47 17.04 -19.38
N GLY A 87 -16.37 17.45 -18.47
CA GLY A 87 -15.95 17.92 -17.16
C GLY A 87 -15.49 16.81 -16.25
N LEU A 88 -15.90 15.58 -16.53
CA LEU A 88 -15.54 14.43 -15.71
C LEU A 88 -14.64 13.44 -16.43
N ALA A 89 -14.22 13.75 -17.66
CA ALA A 89 -13.44 12.80 -18.45
C ALA A 89 -12.18 12.33 -17.74
N ALA A 90 -11.56 13.21 -16.95
CA ALA A 90 -10.34 12.86 -16.24
C ALA A 90 -10.55 11.76 -15.19
N LEU A 91 -11.79 11.51 -14.77
CA LEU A 91 -12.04 10.40 -13.85
C LEU A 91 -11.71 9.06 -14.49
N HIS A 92 -11.87 8.94 -15.80
CA HIS A 92 -11.45 7.73 -16.48
C HIS A 92 -9.95 7.54 -16.40
N ASP A 93 -9.19 8.62 -16.55
CA ASP A 93 -7.74 8.53 -16.42
C ASP A 93 -7.32 8.14 -15.02
N VAL A 94 -8.01 8.66 -14.01
CA VAL A 94 -7.72 8.30 -12.63
C VAL A 94 -8.08 6.83 -12.38
N ALA A 95 -9.20 6.38 -12.93
CA ALA A 95 -9.60 4.98 -12.79
C ALA A 95 -8.58 4.06 -13.46
N ASP A 96 -8.10 4.45 -14.65
CA ASP A 96 -7.06 3.66 -15.33
C ASP A 96 -5.78 3.63 -14.50
N ALA A 97 -5.42 4.74 -13.90
CA ALA A 97 -4.23 4.80 -13.05
C ALA A 97 -4.38 3.91 -11.83
N ALA A 98 -5.57 3.88 -11.22
CA ALA A 98 -5.83 3.02 -10.07
C ALA A 98 -5.76 1.55 -10.47
N ALA A 99 -6.32 1.20 -11.64
CA ALA A 99 -6.26 -0.16 -12.14
C ALA A 99 -4.82 -0.57 -12.43
N HIS A 100 -4.05 0.35 -12.99
CA HIS A 100 -2.64 0.09 -13.26
C HIS A 100 -1.86 -0.08 -11.96
N ALA A 101 -2.19 0.68 -10.93
CA ALA A 101 -1.56 0.53 -9.63
C ALA A 101 -1.84 -0.86 -9.07
N ALA A 102 -3.06 -1.37 -9.25
CA ALA A 102 -3.41 -2.72 -8.83
C ALA A 102 -2.57 -3.76 -9.56
N GLU A 103 -2.40 -3.59 -10.87
CA GLU A 103 -1.57 -4.51 -11.67
C GLU A 103 -0.11 -4.47 -11.21
N THR A 104 0.39 -3.28 -10.94
CA THR A 104 1.76 -3.12 -10.47
C THR A 104 1.95 -3.80 -9.11
N MET A 105 0.98 -3.66 -8.22
CA MET A 105 1.05 -4.34 -6.92
C MET A 105 0.99 -5.85 -7.08
N ALA A 106 0.16 -6.35 -8.01
CA ALA A 106 0.08 -7.77 -8.28
C ALA A 106 1.43 -8.29 -8.79
N GLY A 107 2.08 -7.51 -9.66
CA GLY A 107 3.41 -7.83 -10.15
C GLY A 107 4.44 -7.84 -9.04
N ALA A 108 4.36 -6.88 -8.14
CA ALA A 108 5.27 -6.81 -6.99
C ALA A 108 5.07 -8.01 -6.08
N LYS A 109 3.83 -8.43 -5.89
CA LYS A 109 3.53 -9.61 -5.08
C LYS A 109 4.16 -10.86 -5.69
N THR A 110 4.00 -11.02 -7.00
CA THR A 110 4.58 -12.17 -7.70
C THR A 110 6.09 -12.15 -7.63
N GLN A 111 6.68 -10.98 -7.83
CA GLN A 111 8.12 -10.82 -7.78
C GLN A 111 8.67 -11.12 -6.40
N PHE A 112 8.00 -10.66 -5.37
CA PHE A 112 8.42 -10.94 -4.01
C PHE A 112 8.34 -12.43 -3.72
N ALA A 113 7.23 -13.07 -4.09
CA ALA A 113 7.07 -14.51 -3.85
C ALA A 113 8.15 -15.30 -4.56
N GLY A 114 8.45 -14.94 -5.82
CA GLY A 114 9.49 -15.62 -6.57
C GLY A 114 10.87 -15.42 -5.99
N HIS A 115 11.13 -14.23 -5.48
CA HIS A 115 12.44 -13.93 -4.90
C HIS A 115 12.74 -14.81 -3.69
N TYR A 116 11.71 -15.14 -2.90
CA TYR A 116 11.90 -15.92 -1.68
C TYR A 116 11.56 -17.40 -1.84
N GLU A 117 11.32 -17.86 -3.05
CA GLU A 117 10.96 -19.25 -3.27
C GLU A 117 12.07 -20.20 -2.84
N LEU A 118 13.29 -19.99 -3.33
CA LEU A 118 14.41 -20.85 -2.98
C LEU A 118 14.80 -20.75 -1.51
N PRO A 119 14.91 -19.55 -0.94
CA PRO A 119 15.17 -19.44 0.49
C PRO A 119 14.12 -20.15 1.35
N ARG A 120 12.86 -20.09 0.93
CA ARG A 120 11.79 -20.75 1.67
C ARG A 120 11.96 -22.28 1.61
N GLU A 121 12.26 -22.82 0.43
CA GLU A 121 12.50 -24.24 0.28
C GLU A 121 13.71 -24.69 1.10
N PHE A 122 14.76 -23.87 1.08
CA PHE A 122 15.96 -24.19 1.84
C PHE A 122 15.65 -24.23 3.34
N ALA A 123 14.91 -23.27 3.84
CA ALA A 123 14.53 -23.24 5.25
C ALA A 123 13.64 -24.42 5.61
N ALA A 124 12.73 -24.80 4.70
CA ALA A 124 11.81 -25.89 4.95
C ALA A 124 12.55 -27.22 5.04
N ASN A 125 13.71 -27.33 4.37
CA ASN A 125 14.51 -28.55 4.40
C ASN A 125 15.58 -28.53 5.47
N GLY A 126 15.47 -27.62 6.45
CA GLY A 126 16.38 -27.57 7.57
C GLY A 126 17.64 -26.77 7.33
N GLY A 127 17.71 -26.01 6.26
CA GLY A 127 18.87 -25.19 5.96
C GLY A 127 18.97 -24.01 6.92
N LEU A 128 20.19 -23.47 7.01
CA LEU A 128 20.41 -22.29 7.82
C LEU A 128 20.20 -21.04 6.99
N MET A 129 19.49 -20.09 7.54
CA MET A 129 19.18 -18.85 6.87
C MET A 129 20.01 -17.71 7.44
N THR A 130 20.39 -16.78 6.59
CA THR A 130 21.08 -15.58 7.06
C THR A 130 20.12 -14.58 7.66
N HIS A 131 18.82 -14.76 7.40
CA HIS A 131 17.78 -13.90 7.96
C HIS A 131 16.92 -14.71 8.91
N ASP A 132 16.02 -14.02 9.57
CA ASP A 132 15.09 -14.71 10.45
C ASP A 132 14.22 -15.66 9.62
N GLY A 133 14.50 -16.94 9.74
CA GLY A 133 13.77 -17.96 8.98
C GLY A 133 12.29 -17.98 9.33
N ARG A 134 11.95 -17.56 10.53
CA ARG A 134 10.57 -17.49 10.95
C ARG A 134 9.77 -16.55 10.06
N TRP A 135 10.39 -15.43 9.68
CA TRP A 135 9.71 -14.45 8.81
C TRP A 135 9.45 -15.04 7.43
N ILE A 136 10.45 -15.74 6.91
CA ILE A 136 10.35 -16.31 5.57
C ILE A 136 9.35 -17.45 5.50
N THR A 137 9.30 -18.25 6.53
CA THR A 137 8.40 -19.42 6.53
C THR A 137 6.97 -19.06 6.90
N GLY A 138 6.75 -17.86 7.31
CA GLY A 138 5.40 -17.45 7.68
C GLY A 138 4.96 -17.91 9.03
N GLU A 139 5.88 -18.38 9.84
CA GLU A 139 5.52 -18.90 11.13
C GLU A 139 5.42 -17.85 12.21
N GLY A 140 5.66 -16.65 11.89
CA GLY A 140 5.57 -15.60 12.87
C GLY A 140 4.15 -15.18 13.17
N GLY A 141 3.26 -15.57 12.32
CA GLY A 141 1.88 -15.16 12.42
C GLY A 141 1.08 -15.88 13.47
#